data_15c2516a07cf4d233d99f1be57a420dc
#
_entry.id   15c2516a07cf4d233d99f1be57a420dc
#
_cell.length_a   1.000
_cell.length_b   1.000
_cell.length_c   1.000
_cell.angle_alpha   90.00
_cell.angle_beta   90.00
_cell.angle_gamma   90.00
#
_symmetry.space_group_name_H-M   'P 1'
#
loop_
_entity.id
_entity.type
_entity.pdbx_description
1 polymer ?
#
loop_
_entity_poly.entity_id
_entity_poly.type
_entity_poly.pdbx_seq_one_letter_code
_entity_poly.pdbx_strand_id
1 'polypeptide(L)'
;MKTNAYLLVLLLLLLVAGLQSQTLSQVKLGVIGGLNFANFSGDDIEDLDDEGFDIEGRTLGHIGIIGNATVLQNLSLQGEIAFSMNGSKWEANFCDEYEVYDATWTHSINMLQIPVSAIYTLNLPELAIKPYLGAGISASIPVSSGLSVELGGQDEDFDYDDDDYIELSSFVLGYQLNLGMEYKRYFCEIRYERSITPVFDDKYVDDVFYKNLKLLVGFRFDSNF
;
A
#
# COMPACT_ATOMS: atom_id res chain seq x y z
N MET A 1 6.29 22.80 -6.60
CA MET A 1 6.44 21.35 -6.78
C MET A 1 5.31 20.63 -7.57
N LYS A 2 4.17 21.28 -7.86
CA LYS A 2 3.05 20.67 -8.61
C LYS A 2 3.35 20.24 -10.06
N THR A 3 4.39 20.80 -10.68
CA THR A 3 4.75 20.53 -12.09
C THR A 3 5.37 19.12 -12.30
N ASN A 4 6.02 18.54 -11.29
CA ASN A 4 6.73 17.27 -11.42
C ASN A 4 5.77 16.06 -11.41
N ALA A 5 4.64 16.13 -10.71
CA ALA A 5 3.63 15.06 -10.66
C ALA A 5 2.98 14.85 -12.04
N TYR A 6 2.64 15.92 -12.74
CA TYR A 6 2.08 15.82 -14.10
C TYR A 6 3.08 15.27 -15.11
N LEU A 7 4.37 15.59 -14.95
CA LEU A 7 5.44 15.06 -15.80
C LEU A 7 5.60 13.55 -15.62
N LEU A 8 5.49 13.06 -14.39
CA LEU A 8 5.60 11.64 -14.04
C LEU A 8 4.39 10.85 -14.56
N VAL A 9 3.17 11.38 -14.42
CA VAL A 9 1.95 10.81 -14.99
C VAL A 9 2.02 10.80 -16.51
N LEU A 10 2.52 11.87 -17.14
CA LEU A 10 2.71 11.94 -18.59
C LEU A 10 3.77 10.93 -19.06
N LEU A 11 4.86 10.76 -18.31
CA LEU A 11 5.92 9.78 -18.61
C LEU A 11 5.38 8.36 -18.50
N LEU A 12 4.55 8.07 -17.50
CA LEU A 12 3.88 6.78 -17.31
C LEU A 12 2.90 6.49 -18.45
N LEU A 13 2.12 7.49 -18.86
CA LEU A 13 1.20 7.40 -20.00
C LEU A 13 1.97 7.21 -21.33
N LEU A 14 3.11 7.87 -21.54
CA LEU A 14 3.97 7.70 -22.70
C LEU A 14 4.64 6.31 -22.72
N LEU A 15 5.01 5.77 -21.55
CA LEU A 15 5.56 4.42 -21.42
C LEU A 15 4.51 3.38 -21.76
N VAL A 16 3.26 3.55 -21.32
CA VAL A 16 2.13 2.70 -21.66
C VAL A 16 1.78 2.83 -23.17
N ALA A 17 1.81 4.04 -23.73
CA ALA A 17 1.56 4.28 -25.15
C ALA A 17 2.68 3.74 -26.06
N GLY A 18 3.93 3.78 -25.59
CA GLY A 18 5.10 3.24 -26.32
C GLY A 18 5.11 1.70 -26.44
N LEU A 19 4.42 1.01 -25.53
CA LEU A 19 4.25 -0.45 -25.57
C LEU A 19 3.26 -0.94 -26.64
N GLN A 20 2.52 -0.05 -27.29
CA GLN A 20 1.50 -0.43 -28.30
C GLN A 20 2.06 -0.93 -29.63
N SER A 21 3.37 -0.86 -29.87
CA SER A 21 3.91 -1.17 -31.21
C SER A 21 4.39 -2.61 -31.43
N GLN A 22 4.41 -3.47 -30.40
CA GLN A 22 4.77 -4.88 -30.60
C GLN A 22 3.87 -5.80 -29.77
N THR A 23 2.88 -6.40 -30.44
CA THR A 23 2.11 -7.57 -29.99
C THR A 23 1.93 -7.67 -28.46
N LEU A 24 1.13 -6.79 -27.87
CA LEU A 24 0.55 -7.00 -26.55
C LEU A 24 -0.34 -8.24 -26.63
N SER A 25 0.26 -9.40 -26.37
CA SER A 25 -0.42 -10.66 -26.25
C SER A 25 -1.38 -10.55 -25.07
N GLN A 26 -2.65 -10.36 -25.36
CA GLN A 26 -3.79 -10.46 -24.45
C GLN A 26 -3.56 -9.88 -23.04
N VAL A 27 -4.05 -8.67 -22.79
CA VAL A 27 -4.18 -8.13 -21.44
C VAL A 27 -5.26 -8.93 -20.71
N LYS A 28 -4.91 -9.56 -19.60
CA LYS A 28 -5.85 -10.26 -18.72
C LYS A 28 -6.27 -9.30 -17.61
N LEU A 29 -7.54 -9.00 -17.54
CA LEU A 29 -8.13 -8.25 -16.44
C LEU A 29 -8.50 -9.18 -15.28
N GLY A 30 -8.57 -8.65 -14.08
CA GLY A 30 -8.96 -9.41 -12.91
C GLY A 30 -9.30 -8.53 -11.73
N VAL A 31 -9.61 -9.17 -10.63
CA VAL A 31 -9.85 -8.54 -9.34
C VAL A 31 -8.92 -9.14 -8.29
N ILE A 32 -8.56 -8.32 -7.31
CA ILE A 32 -7.68 -8.71 -6.21
C ILE A 32 -8.23 -8.12 -4.92
N GLY A 33 -8.04 -8.81 -3.82
CA GLY A 33 -8.39 -8.30 -2.50
C GLY A 33 -7.80 -9.17 -1.40
N GLY A 34 -7.77 -8.64 -0.19
CA GLY A 34 -7.25 -9.36 0.96
C GLY A 34 -6.93 -8.48 2.14
N LEU A 35 -6.05 -8.98 3.00
CA LEU A 35 -5.65 -8.34 4.23
C LEU A 35 -4.36 -7.53 4.01
N ASN A 36 -4.32 -6.37 4.64
CA ASN A 36 -3.15 -5.50 4.72
C ASN A 36 -2.74 -5.40 6.19
N PHE A 37 -1.58 -5.95 6.54
CA PHE A 37 -0.93 -5.75 7.82
C PHE A 37 -0.08 -4.49 7.70
N ALA A 38 -0.68 -3.38 8.09
CA ALA A 38 -0.12 -2.04 7.94
C ALA A 38 0.57 -1.59 9.21
N ASN A 39 1.67 -0.89 9.06
CA ASN A 39 2.36 -0.19 10.14
C ASN A 39 3.06 1.05 9.58
N PHE A 40 3.44 1.97 10.46
CA PHE A 40 4.34 3.06 10.15
C PHE A 40 5.77 2.74 10.58
N SER A 41 6.73 3.40 9.97
CA SER A 41 8.17 3.26 10.27
C SER A 41 8.87 4.55 9.85
N GLY A 42 10.02 4.84 10.44
CA GLY A 42 10.82 6.03 10.19
C GLY A 42 11.47 6.49 11.47
N ASP A 43 12.33 7.50 11.38
CA ASP A 43 13.08 7.98 12.53
C ASP A 43 12.15 8.58 13.58
N ASP A 44 11.13 9.35 13.18
CA ASP A 44 10.12 9.91 14.10
C ASP A 44 9.32 8.83 14.84
N ILE A 45 9.12 7.66 14.22
CA ILE A 45 8.44 6.52 14.83
C ILE A 45 9.36 5.80 15.84
N GLU A 46 10.65 5.66 15.52
CA GLU A 46 11.66 5.07 16.40
C GLU A 46 11.89 5.96 17.66
N ASP A 47 11.88 7.27 17.49
CA ASP A 47 11.98 8.23 18.60
C ASP A 47 10.78 8.11 19.55
N LEU A 48 9.56 7.93 19.03
CA LEU A 48 8.36 7.70 19.85
C LEU A 48 8.41 6.37 20.63
N ASP A 49 8.93 5.30 20.01
CA ASP A 49 9.13 4.00 20.68
C ASP A 49 10.14 4.13 21.83
N ASP A 50 11.22 4.87 21.63
CA ASP A 50 12.23 5.18 22.65
C ASP A 50 11.65 6.06 23.80
N GLU A 51 10.66 6.90 23.52
CA GLU A 51 9.91 7.70 24.52
C GLU A 51 8.87 6.88 25.31
N GLY A 52 8.66 5.60 24.96
CA GLY A 52 7.80 4.67 25.68
C GLY A 52 6.39 4.50 25.10
N PHE A 53 6.20 4.86 23.83
CA PHE A 53 5.01 4.50 23.08
C PHE A 53 5.15 3.08 22.53
N ASP A 54 4.13 2.25 22.67
CA ASP A 54 4.05 0.96 22.02
C ASP A 54 3.33 1.11 20.67
N ILE A 55 4.07 0.86 19.57
CA ILE A 55 3.58 1.09 18.20
C ILE A 55 3.21 -0.22 17.54
N GLU A 56 1.93 -0.47 17.40
CA GLU A 56 1.38 -1.69 16.85
C GLU A 56 0.86 -1.50 15.42
N GLY A 57 1.12 -2.52 14.59
CA GLY A 57 0.53 -2.61 13.25
C GLY A 57 -0.95 -2.98 13.31
N ARG A 58 -1.71 -2.57 12.27
CA ARG A 58 -3.14 -2.86 12.14
C ARG A 58 -3.41 -3.82 10.99
N THR A 59 -4.39 -4.71 11.20
CA THR A 59 -4.91 -5.56 10.13
C THR A 59 -6.09 -4.89 9.45
N LEU A 60 -5.91 -4.50 8.20
CA LEU A 60 -6.82 -3.69 7.41
C LEU A 60 -7.12 -4.35 6.07
N GLY A 61 -7.92 -3.70 5.22
CA GLY A 61 -8.36 -4.21 3.94
C GLY A 61 -7.58 -3.67 2.75
N HIS A 62 -7.57 -4.45 1.66
CA HIS A 62 -7.09 -4.06 0.35
C HIS A 62 -7.98 -4.67 -0.73
N ILE A 63 -8.42 -3.87 -1.71
CA ILE A 63 -9.25 -4.33 -2.82
C ILE A 63 -8.91 -3.55 -4.09
N GLY A 64 -8.84 -4.23 -5.23
CA GLY A 64 -8.48 -3.59 -6.49
C GLY A 64 -8.88 -4.34 -7.74
N ILE A 65 -8.64 -3.68 -8.87
CA ILE A 65 -8.75 -4.24 -10.21
C ILE A 65 -7.33 -4.34 -10.77
N ILE A 66 -7.00 -5.49 -11.35
CA ILE A 66 -5.68 -5.74 -11.94
C ILE A 66 -5.77 -5.92 -13.45
N GLY A 67 -4.71 -5.48 -14.14
CA GLY A 67 -4.43 -5.79 -15.51
C GLY A 67 -3.05 -6.43 -15.63
N ASN A 68 -2.96 -7.57 -16.32
CA ASN A 68 -1.70 -8.28 -16.54
C ASN A 68 -1.45 -8.42 -18.05
N ALA A 69 -0.33 -7.89 -18.53
CA ALA A 69 0.12 -7.96 -19.91
C ALA A 69 1.39 -8.80 -20.03
N THR A 70 1.36 -9.88 -20.79
CA THR A 70 2.55 -10.71 -21.04
C THR A 70 3.48 -9.98 -22.02
N VAL A 71 4.71 -9.71 -21.59
CA VAL A 71 5.75 -9.05 -22.39
C VAL A 71 6.69 -10.07 -23.04
N LEU A 72 7.10 -11.07 -22.27
CA LEU A 72 7.91 -12.21 -22.72
C LEU A 72 7.28 -13.50 -22.18
N GLN A 73 7.73 -14.66 -22.66
CA GLN A 73 7.17 -15.96 -22.30
C GLN A 73 6.93 -16.16 -20.80
N ASN A 74 7.83 -15.66 -19.96
CA ASN A 74 7.77 -15.82 -18.50
C ASN A 74 7.67 -14.47 -17.75
N LEU A 75 7.71 -13.35 -18.48
CA LEU A 75 7.71 -12.01 -17.91
C LEU A 75 6.42 -11.29 -18.30
N SER A 76 5.72 -10.79 -17.33
CA SER A 76 4.53 -9.96 -17.52
C SER A 76 4.63 -8.65 -16.73
N LEU A 77 3.93 -7.65 -17.20
CA LEU A 77 3.72 -6.39 -16.48
C LEU A 77 2.32 -6.45 -15.85
N GLN A 78 2.25 -6.23 -14.55
CA GLN A 78 1.00 -6.16 -13.80
C GLN A 78 0.78 -4.73 -13.31
N GLY A 79 -0.33 -4.13 -13.71
CA GLY A 79 -0.82 -2.87 -13.17
C GLY A 79 -2.07 -3.09 -12.35
N GLU A 80 -2.30 -2.23 -11.37
CA GLU A 80 -3.44 -2.32 -10.48
C GLU A 80 -3.98 -0.93 -10.18
N ILE A 81 -5.28 -0.84 -9.92
CA ILE A 81 -5.94 0.30 -9.30
C ILE A 81 -6.64 -0.25 -8.07
N ALA A 82 -6.25 0.19 -6.89
CA ALA A 82 -6.71 -0.38 -5.64
C ALA A 82 -7.04 0.68 -4.59
N PHE A 83 -7.99 0.34 -3.74
CA PHE A 83 -8.22 1.00 -2.47
C PHE A 83 -7.53 0.20 -1.37
N SER A 84 -6.62 0.84 -0.65
CA SER A 84 -5.82 0.22 0.41
C SER A 84 -5.96 1.03 1.69
N MET A 85 -6.37 0.35 2.76
CA MET A 85 -6.41 0.93 4.09
C MET A 85 -5.04 0.76 4.75
N ASN A 86 -4.51 1.83 5.36
CA ASN A 86 -3.24 1.86 6.07
C ASN A 86 -3.45 2.50 7.44
N GLY A 87 -2.51 2.25 8.35
CA GLY A 87 -2.57 2.83 9.69
C GLY A 87 -1.74 2.08 10.71
N SER A 88 -1.64 2.66 11.90
CA SER A 88 -1.02 2.05 13.07
C SER A 88 -1.78 2.44 14.32
N LYS A 89 -1.47 1.75 15.41
CA LYS A 89 -2.02 2.02 16.74
C LYS A 89 -0.85 2.31 17.66
N TRP A 90 -0.95 3.39 18.41
CA TRP A 90 0.07 3.82 19.35
C TRP A 90 -0.53 3.82 20.74
N GLU A 91 0.13 3.20 21.69
CA GLU A 91 -0.31 3.09 23.07
C GLU A 91 0.74 3.71 24.00
N ALA A 92 0.31 4.49 24.96
CA ALA A 92 1.18 5.00 26.02
C ALA A 92 0.47 4.97 27.36
N ASN A 93 1.25 4.68 28.40
CA ASN A 93 0.79 4.66 29.78
C ASN A 93 1.31 5.93 30.48
N PHE A 94 0.40 6.79 30.89
CA PHE A 94 0.73 7.98 31.67
C PHE A 94 0.44 7.72 33.15
N CYS A 95 1.41 7.98 33.99
CA CYS A 95 1.25 7.91 35.46
C CYS A 95 1.21 9.33 36.02
N ASP A 96 0.09 9.72 36.58
CA ASP A 96 0.01 10.89 37.47
C ASP A 96 0.12 10.41 38.91
N GLU A 97 0.32 11.33 39.85
CA GLU A 97 0.58 11.07 41.27
C GLU A 97 -0.50 10.19 41.95
N TYR A 98 -1.68 10.03 41.33
CA TYR A 98 -2.83 9.33 41.88
C TYR A 98 -3.46 8.28 40.96
N GLU A 99 -3.26 8.33 39.61
CA GLU A 99 -3.92 7.44 38.67
C GLU A 99 -3.00 7.11 37.47
N VAL A 100 -3.18 5.91 36.89
CA VAL A 100 -2.55 5.49 35.65
C VAL A 100 -3.60 5.61 34.56
N TYR A 101 -3.30 6.37 33.51
CA TYR A 101 -4.18 6.54 32.36
C TYR A 101 -3.55 5.87 31.14
N ASP A 102 -4.29 4.96 30.54
CA ASP A 102 -3.93 4.39 29.25
C ASP A 102 -4.45 5.31 28.16
N ALA A 103 -3.58 5.70 27.25
CA ALA A 103 -3.95 6.47 26.08
C ALA A 103 -3.62 5.67 24.81
N THR A 104 -4.58 5.64 23.89
CA THR A 104 -4.46 4.94 22.62
C THR A 104 -4.78 5.89 21.47
N TRP A 105 -3.84 6.00 20.52
CA TRP A 105 -4.02 6.75 19.28
C TRP A 105 -4.11 5.77 18.12
N THR A 106 -5.23 5.80 17.41
CA THR A 106 -5.47 4.95 16.24
C THR A 106 -5.43 5.80 14.98
N HIS A 107 -4.33 5.68 14.24
CA HIS A 107 -4.12 6.35 12.95
C HIS A 107 -4.71 5.51 11.81
N SER A 108 -5.47 6.16 10.93
CA SER A 108 -6.07 5.54 9.74
C SER A 108 -5.85 6.42 8.52
N ILE A 109 -5.28 5.87 7.45
CA ILE A 109 -5.06 6.56 6.18
C ILE A 109 -5.50 5.64 5.06
N ASN A 110 -6.56 6.01 4.37
CA ASN A 110 -7.04 5.27 3.21
C ASN A 110 -6.45 5.86 1.94
N MET A 111 -5.94 5.01 1.06
CA MET A 111 -5.21 5.43 -0.13
C MET A 111 -5.79 4.79 -1.39
N LEU A 112 -5.91 5.59 -2.44
CA LEU A 112 -6.01 5.09 -3.80
C LEU A 112 -4.59 4.79 -4.30
N GLN A 113 -4.32 3.52 -4.62
CA GLN A 113 -3.00 3.05 -5.04
C GLN A 113 -3.00 2.62 -6.51
N ILE A 114 -1.91 2.94 -7.21
CA ILE A 114 -1.65 2.52 -8.59
C ILE A 114 -0.28 1.82 -8.63
N PRO A 115 -0.21 0.56 -8.19
CA PRO A 115 1.02 -0.22 -8.28
C PRO A 115 1.25 -0.77 -9.68
N VAL A 116 2.52 -0.81 -10.09
CA VAL A 116 2.98 -1.43 -11.34
C VAL A 116 4.17 -2.33 -11.03
N SER A 117 4.06 -3.62 -11.38
CA SER A 117 5.10 -4.63 -11.11
C SER A 117 5.49 -5.40 -12.37
N ALA A 118 6.77 -5.73 -12.46
CA ALA A 118 7.26 -6.78 -13.33
C ALA A 118 7.14 -8.12 -12.60
N ILE A 119 6.44 -9.06 -13.22
CA ILE A 119 6.14 -10.39 -12.65
C ILE A 119 6.86 -11.45 -13.49
N TYR A 120 7.72 -12.24 -12.87
CA TYR A 120 8.36 -13.39 -13.48
C TYR A 120 7.71 -14.69 -13.01
N THR A 121 7.11 -15.42 -13.93
CA THR A 121 6.39 -16.69 -13.67
C THR A 121 7.29 -17.88 -13.94
N LEU A 122 7.40 -18.78 -12.98
CA LEU A 122 8.12 -20.03 -13.11
C LEU A 122 7.21 -21.07 -13.78
N ASN A 123 7.47 -21.40 -15.03
CA ASN A 123 6.75 -22.47 -15.72
C ASN A 123 7.37 -23.82 -15.39
N LEU A 124 6.75 -24.54 -14.45
CA LEU A 124 7.15 -25.90 -14.06
C LEU A 124 6.20 -26.90 -14.76
N PRO A 125 6.68 -27.64 -15.77
CA PRO A 125 5.80 -28.46 -16.64
C PRO A 125 4.99 -29.53 -15.90
N GLU A 126 5.50 -30.01 -14.78
CA GLU A 126 4.86 -31.07 -13.99
C GLU A 126 3.84 -30.53 -12.97
N LEU A 127 3.79 -29.21 -12.74
CA LEU A 127 2.91 -28.60 -11.76
C LEU A 127 1.78 -27.82 -12.42
N ALA A 128 0.56 -28.06 -11.98
CA ALA A 128 -0.59 -27.26 -12.37
C ALA A 128 -0.56 -25.84 -11.79
N ILE A 129 0.25 -25.62 -10.75
CA ILE A 129 0.46 -24.36 -10.06
C ILE A 129 1.67 -23.66 -10.67
N LYS A 130 1.56 -22.36 -10.91
CA LYS A 130 2.62 -21.52 -11.47
C LYS A 130 3.09 -20.52 -10.40
N PRO A 131 4.19 -20.80 -9.69
CA PRO A 131 4.78 -19.81 -8.80
C PRO A 131 5.29 -18.61 -9.58
N TYR A 132 5.23 -17.45 -8.94
CA TYR A 132 5.79 -16.22 -9.51
C TYR A 132 6.43 -15.34 -8.44
N LEU A 133 7.34 -14.52 -8.88
CA LEU A 133 7.94 -13.46 -8.08
C LEU A 133 7.88 -12.17 -8.88
N GLY A 134 7.85 -11.04 -8.19
CA GLY A 134 7.77 -9.74 -8.84
C GLY A 134 8.35 -8.63 -7.99
N ALA A 135 8.64 -7.54 -8.67
CA ALA A 135 9.03 -6.29 -8.04
C ALA A 135 8.43 -5.11 -8.80
N GLY A 136 8.13 -4.04 -8.10
CA GLY A 136 7.47 -2.90 -8.70
C GLY A 136 7.53 -1.64 -7.86
N ILE A 137 6.87 -0.62 -8.37
CA ILE A 137 6.66 0.67 -7.70
C ILE A 137 5.17 0.87 -7.48
N SER A 138 4.82 1.63 -6.46
CA SER A 138 3.45 2.07 -6.18
C SER A 138 3.39 3.59 -6.10
N ALA A 139 2.32 4.14 -6.67
CA ALA A 139 1.94 5.52 -6.53
C ALA A 139 0.64 5.55 -5.72
N SER A 140 0.61 6.28 -4.62
CA SER A 140 -0.52 6.32 -3.70
C SER A 140 -0.97 7.75 -3.47
N ILE A 141 -2.29 7.95 -3.43
CA ILE A 141 -2.93 9.23 -3.13
C ILE A 141 -3.79 8.99 -1.88
N PRO A 142 -3.51 9.63 -0.74
CA PRO A 142 -4.41 9.62 0.39
C PRO A 142 -5.78 10.20 -0.02
N VAL A 143 -6.86 9.52 0.35
CA VAL A 143 -8.25 9.91 0.00
C VAL A 143 -9.11 10.14 1.23
N SER A 144 -8.72 9.60 2.36
CA SER A 144 -9.28 9.93 3.67
C SER A 144 -8.31 9.53 4.77
N SER A 145 -8.38 10.22 5.88
CA SER A 145 -7.57 9.99 7.06
C SER A 145 -8.41 10.20 8.31
N GLY A 146 -7.93 9.70 9.44
CA GLY A 146 -8.58 9.90 10.72
C GLY A 146 -7.66 9.48 11.87
N LEU A 147 -7.80 10.19 12.98
CA LEU A 147 -7.18 9.91 14.25
C LEU A 147 -8.28 9.68 15.29
N SER A 148 -8.32 8.50 15.88
CA SER A 148 -9.17 8.22 17.04
C SER A 148 -8.29 8.18 18.28
N VAL A 149 -8.66 8.94 19.29
CA VAL A 149 -7.94 9.02 20.56
C VAL A 149 -8.83 8.48 21.67
N GLU A 150 -8.39 7.43 22.34
CA GLU A 150 -9.05 6.87 23.52
C GLU A 150 -8.24 7.23 24.76
N LEU A 151 -8.87 7.94 25.70
CA LEU A 151 -8.30 8.36 26.98
C LEU A 151 -9.20 7.91 28.13
N GLY A 152 -8.73 6.95 28.95
CA GLY A 152 -9.46 6.51 30.14
C GLY A 152 -10.87 5.99 29.84
N GLY A 153 -11.13 5.41 28.63
CA GLY A 153 -12.41 4.88 28.20
C GLY A 153 -13.37 5.92 27.58
N GLN A 154 -12.87 7.09 27.19
CA GLN A 154 -13.59 8.07 26.38
C GLN A 154 -12.92 8.16 25.00
N ASP A 155 -13.70 7.96 23.94
CA ASP A 155 -13.25 8.04 22.56
C ASP A 155 -13.55 9.43 21.98
N GLU A 156 -12.55 10.04 21.33
CA GLU A 156 -12.70 11.23 20.50
C GLU A 156 -12.10 10.96 19.12
N ASP A 157 -12.89 11.26 18.08
CA ASP A 157 -12.47 11.11 16.69
C ASP A 157 -12.12 12.47 16.08
N PHE A 158 -10.97 12.54 15.42
CA PHE A 158 -10.48 13.71 14.70
C PHE A 158 -10.25 13.34 13.24
N ASP A 159 -10.53 14.30 12.33
CA ASP A 159 -10.16 14.19 10.92
C ASP A 159 -8.92 15.06 10.68
N TYR A 160 -7.88 14.51 10.06
CA TYR A 160 -6.66 15.27 9.75
C TYR A 160 -6.93 16.43 8.76
N ASP A 161 -7.99 16.32 7.94
CA ASP A 161 -8.35 17.37 6.98
C ASP A 161 -8.99 18.61 7.63
N ASP A 162 -9.54 18.47 8.85
CA ASP A 162 -10.24 19.56 9.56
C ASP A 162 -9.33 20.30 10.58
N ASP A 163 -8.23 19.67 11.01
CA ASP A 163 -7.29 20.24 11.96
C ASP A 163 -5.98 20.66 11.26
N ASP A 164 -5.63 21.94 11.33
CA ASP A 164 -4.39 22.56 10.78
C ASP A 164 -3.07 22.01 11.39
N TYR A 165 -3.09 20.85 12.04
CA TYR A 165 -1.96 20.34 12.83
C TYR A 165 -1.08 19.31 12.12
N ILE A 166 -1.60 18.51 11.17
CA ILE A 166 -0.80 17.53 10.44
C ILE A 166 -1.26 17.48 8.98
N GLU A 167 -0.42 17.91 8.05
CA GLU A 167 -0.69 17.89 6.63
C GLU A 167 -0.26 16.54 6.01
N LEU A 168 -1.18 15.87 5.32
CA LEU A 168 -0.88 14.65 4.57
C LEU A 168 -0.19 14.97 3.25
N SER A 169 0.79 14.15 2.90
CA SER A 169 1.40 14.21 1.56
C SER A 169 0.35 13.97 0.48
N SER A 170 0.22 14.88 -0.47
CA SER A 170 -0.73 14.74 -1.58
C SER A 170 -0.40 13.57 -2.52
N PHE A 171 0.80 12.98 -2.40
CA PHE A 171 1.27 11.87 -3.23
C PHE A 171 2.40 11.11 -2.54
N VAL A 172 2.26 9.79 -2.44
CA VAL A 172 3.25 8.91 -1.80
C VAL A 172 3.75 7.88 -2.81
N LEU A 173 5.07 7.83 -2.99
CA LEU A 173 5.75 6.80 -3.78
C LEU A 173 6.21 5.66 -2.88
N GLY A 174 6.13 4.43 -3.40
CA GLY A 174 6.62 3.24 -2.74
C GLY A 174 7.23 2.23 -3.70
N TYR A 175 7.84 1.21 -3.14
CA TYR A 175 8.24 0.01 -3.85
C TYR A 175 7.51 -1.20 -3.28
N GLN A 176 7.41 -2.25 -4.11
CA GLN A 176 6.79 -3.50 -3.68
C GLN A 176 7.53 -4.72 -4.20
N LEU A 177 7.48 -5.79 -3.41
CA LEU A 177 7.95 -7.12 -3.75
C LEU A 177 6.78 -8.09 -3.66
N ASN A 178 6.62 -8.91 -4.69
CA ASN A 178 5.51 -9.83 -4.83
C ASN A 178 6.02 -11.27 -4.87
N LEU A 179 5.42 -12.14 -4.10
CA LEU A 179 5.61 -13.58 -4.15
C LEU A 179 4.25 -14.25 -4.20
N GLY A 180 3.99 -15.06 -5.21
CA GLY A 180 2.67 -15.66 -5.34
C GLY A 180 2.66 -16.94 -6.14
N MET A 181 1.46 -17.46 -6.29
CA MET A 181 1.17 -18.64 -7.12
C MET A 181 -0.15 -18.48 -7.84
N GLU A 182 -0.19 -18.94 -9.08
CA GLU A 182 -1.37 -18.96 -9.93
C GLU A 182 -1.80 -20.40 -10.19
N TYR A 183 -3.10 -20.65 -10.07
CA TYR A 183 -3.74 -21.88 -10.46
C TYR A 183 -4.95 -21.58 -11.34
N LYS A 184 -4.86 -21.88 -12.64
CA LYS A 184 -5.88 -21.54 -13.66
C LYS A 184 -6.12 -20.02 -13.70
N ARG A 185 -7.24 -19.56 -13.11
CA ARG A 185 -7.66 -18.15 -13.06
C ARG A 185 -7.47 -17.53 -11.68
N TYR A 186 -7.25 -18.36 -10.67
CA TYR A 186 -7.07 -17.92 -9.29
C TYR A 186 -5.60 -17.70 -8.98
N PHE A 187 -5.31 -16.75 -8.16
CA PHE A 187 -3.96 -16.55 -7.63
C PHE A 187 -4.01 -16.11 -6.18
N CYS A 188 -2.94 -16.40 -5.47
CA CYS A 188 -2.67 -15.84 -4.16
C CYS A 188 -1.28 -15.21 -4.17
N GLU A 189 -1.13 -14.14 -3.38
CA GLU A 189 0.07 -13.33 -3.37
C GLU A 189 0.36 -12.83 -1.96
N ILE A 190 1.62 -12.90 -1.57
CA ILE A 190 2.18 -12.16 -0.45
C ILE A 190 2.91 -10.97 -1.05
N ARG A 191 2.57 -9.77 -0.61
CA ARG A 191 3.18 -8.53 -1.08
C ARG A 191 3.75 -7.75 0.08
N TYR A 192 5.02 -7.46 0.00
CA TYR A 192 5.67 -6.48 0.86
C TYR A 192 5.70 -5.14 0.13
N GLU A 193 5.27 -4.08 0.80
CA GLU A 193 5.25 -2.72 0.26
C GLU A 193 5.77 -1.74 1.31
N ARG A 194 6.59 -0.78 0.87
CA ARG A 194 7.08 0.31 1.71
C ARG A 194 7.12 1.60 0.92
N SER A 195 6.72 2.70 1.53
CA SER A 195 6.88 4.02 0.91
C SER A 195 8.35 4.46 0.92
N ILE A 196 8.71 5.23 -0.10
CA ILE A 196 10.03 5.86 -0.27
C ILE A 196 9.91 7.34 0.09
N THR A 197 8.71 7.92 -0.14
CA THR A 197 8.41 9.28 0.27
C THR A 197 7.58 9.26 1.54
N PRO A 198 7.71 10.26 2.41
CA PRO A 198 6.93 10.37 3.63
C PRO A 198 5.43 10.41 3.36
N VAL A 199 4.65 9.96 4.32
CA VAL A 199 3.17 9.98 4.30
C VAL A 199 2.63 11.34 4.73
N PHE A 200 3.37 12.03 5.60
CA PHE A 200 3.06 13.37 6.09
C PHE A 200 3.97 14.40 5.41
N ASP A 201 3.45 15.58 5.15
CA ASP A 201 4.19 16.76 4.61
C ASP A 201 4.14 17.87 5.67
N ASP A 202 4.51 17.52 6.89
CA ASP A 202 4.49 18.41 8.05
C ASP A 202 5.91 18.72 8.49
N LYS A 203 6.09 19.89 9.10
CA LYS A 203 7.39 20.38 9.57
C LYS A 203 7.91 19.63 10.81
N TYR A 204 7.01 19.01 11.56
CA TYR A 204 7.30 18.35 12.83
C TYR A 204 7.25 16.82 12.75
N VAL A 205 6.67 16.28 11.66
CA VAL A 205 6.49 14.85 11.43
C VAL A 205 6.73 14.59 9.94
N ASP A 206 8.00 14.56 9.50
CA ASP A 206 8.36 14.44 8.09
C ASP A 206 8.98 13.09 7.72
N ASP A 207 9.51 12.32 8.67
CA ASP A 207 10.15 11.03 8.43
C ASP A 207 9.28 9.81 8.78
N VAL A 208 8.00 9.84 8.40
CA VAL A 208 7.07 8.72 8.59
C VAL A 208 6.73 8.04 7.26
N PHE A 209 7.01 6.74 7.20
CA PHE A 209 6.80 5.89 6.03
C PHE A 209 5.81 4.77 6.35
N TYR A 210 4.94 4.41 5.40
CA TYR A 210 4.14 3.19 5.57
C TYR A 210 4.96 1.94 5.23
N LYS A 211 4.70 0.87 5.96
CA LYS A 211 5.27 -0.46 5.78
C LYS A 211 4.16 -1.49 5.87
N ASN A 212 3.91 -2.21 4.79
CA ASN A 212 2.78 -3.11 4.65
C ASN A 212 3.23 -4.52 4.28
N LEU A 213 2.59 -5.52 4.89
CA LEU A 213 2.61 -6.89 4.43
C LEU A 213 1.18 -7.27 4.03
N LYS A 214 0.95 -7.61 2.76
CA LYS A 214 -0.38 -7.91 2.26
C LYS A 214 -0.50 -9.40 1.94
N LEU A 215 -1.62 -10.01 2.34
CA LEU A 215 -2.03 -11.36 1.93
C LEU A 215 -3.22 -11.22 1.00
N LEU A 216 -3.01 -11.49 -0.27
CA LEU A 216 -3.96 -11.18 -1.33
C LEU A 216 -4.39 -12.44 -2.05
N VAL A 217 -5.65 -12.46 -2.47
CA VAL A 217 -6.22 -13.45 -3.38
C VAL A 217 -6.87 -12.74 -4.55
N GLY A 218 -6.86 -13.35 -5.70
CA GLY A 218 -7.47 -12.73 -6.86
C GLY A 218 -7.93 -13.72 -7.91
N PHE A 219 -8.67 -13.16 -8.87
CA PHE A 219 -9.25 -13.88 -9.97
C PHE A 219 -9.01 -13.11 -11.27
N ARG A 220 -8.51 -13.79 -12.31
CA ARG A 220 -8.33 -13.24 -13.66
C ARG A 220 -9.44 -13.69 -14.59
N PHE A 221 -10.05 -12.76 -15.31
CA PHE A 221 -11.06 -13.05 -16.31
C PHE A 221 -10.40 -13.63 -17.56
N ASP A 222 -11.06 -14.54 -18.26
CA ASP A 222 -10.60 -14.98 -19.58
C ASP A 222 -10.82 -13.85 -20.58
N SER A 223 -9.79 -13.52 -21.30
CA SER A 223 -9.86 -12.57 -22.42
C SER A 223 -10.38 -13.28 -23.69
N ASN A 224 -11.59 -13.82 -23.65
CA ASN A 224 -12.33 -14.20 -24.83
C ASN A 224 -13.31 -13.07 -25.20
N PHE A 225 -12.74 -11.92 -25.59
CA PHE A 225 -13.47 -10.86 -26.28
C PHE A 225 -12.96 -10.73 -27.71
#